data_07f224a449fb53576ba99cdc0e01650c
#
_entry.id   07f224a449fb53576ba99cdc0e01650c
#
_cell.length_a   1.000
_cell.length_b   1.000
_cell.length_c   1.000
_cell.angle_alpha   90.00
_cell.angle_beta   90.00
_cell.angle_gamma   90.00
#
_symmetry.space_group_name_H-M   'P 1'
#
loop_
_entity.id
_entity.type
_entity.pdbx_description
1 polymer ?
#
loop_
_entity_poly.entity_id
_entity_poly.type
_entity_poly.pdbx_seq_one_letter_code
_entity_poly.pdbx_strand_id
1 'polypeptide(L)'
;DDEDEEQVYAPISLNAPLYWSVYEYAWVAEQAGSNTNMPEVTWDANIDWVSENLLPYGYGMICTDGFMSMTNDPGIDPGGYMTHYAGIKLTDLVAKCKAKGLKLGVYDNPLWVHCSYETVVKGTEGITVGSLVYNSAKDDVLYPDKGDVFTWIVPSHKGAKEFIDGFFKYYKKIGVEFIRMDFLCLFETADGAGGMPGRGYGREEYELALKYISEAATKYQVFTSLVMPNLKNDAELEKKYGNMIRVDADTMKGGWQHFASNGPTWFNPNGWPSTSNMFTGLISWSHIAGRGKVVLDADFTRLNTFDTEGEKQSVISLQLMAGGPIAVADQYNTIVSGDLKFYQNEELLALNKDGFVGKPLSDDLWNAKNQIWYGQMFD
;
A
#
# COMPACT_ATOMS: atom_id res chain seq x y z
N ASP A 1 -17.15 29.99 -20.50
CA ASP A 1 -15.68 30.12 -20.45
C ASP A 1 -15.27 30.10 -19.01
N ASP A 2 -15.35 28.90 -18.39
CA ASP A 2 -14.69 28.62 -17.12
C ASP A 2 -13.26 28.28 -17.48
N GLU A 3 -12.37 29.25 -17.34
CA GLU A 3 -10.94 28.98 -17.25
C GLU A 3 -10.75 28.13 -16.02
N ASP A 4 -10.50 26.84 -16.21
CA ASP A 4 -9.99 25.97 -15.17
C ASP A 4 -8.65 26.57 -14.71
N GLU A 5 -8.69 27.42 -13.68
CA GLU A 5 -7.49 27.76 -12.94
C GLU A 5 -6.88 26.44 -12.48
N GLU A 6 -5.72 26.14 -12.99
CA GLU A 6 -4.91 24.98 -12.59
C GLU A 6 -4.65 25.12 -11.08
N GLN A 7 -5.51 24.52 -10.29
CA GLN A 7 -5.42 24.60 -8.84
C GLN A 7 -4.15 23.87 -8.40
N VAL A 8 -3.12 24.63 -8.05
CA VAL A 8 -1.86 24.08 -7.54
C VAL A 8 -2.12 23.56 -6.13
N TYR A 9 -2.18 22.25 -6.00
CA TYR A 9 -2.32 21.61 -4.71
C TYR A 9 -0.95 21.53 -4.02
N ALA A 10 -0.94 21.78 -2.71
CA ALA A 10 0.26 21.55 -1.90
C ALA A 10 0.63 20.07 -1.93
N PRO A 11 1.93 19.72 -2.00
CA PRO A 11 2.35 18.34 -1.89
C PRO A 11 1.80 17.68 -0.62
N ILE A 12 1.40 16.41 -0.72
CA ILE A 12 1.01 15.62 0.44
C ILE A 12 2.22 15.48 1.35
N SER A 13 2.02 15.63 2.67
CA SER A 13 3.07 15.31 3.64
C SER A 13 3.51 13.86 3.49
N LEU A 14 4.80 13.62 3.31
CA LEU A 14 5.39 12.30 3.16
C LEU A 14 5.87 11.70 4.49
N ASN A 15 5.24 12.07 5.60
CA ASN A 15 5.43 11.33 6.84
C ASN A 15 4.83 9.93 6.72
N ALA A 16 5.58 8.94 7.16
CA ALA A 16 5.13 7.57 7.11
C ALA A 16 3.85 7.36 7.96
N PRO A 17 2.84 6.65 7.45
CA PRO A 17 1.63 6.38 8.22
C PRO A 17 1.88 5.37 9.34
N LEU A 18 1.17 5.54 10.44
CA LEU A 18 1.02 4.55 11.49
C LEU A 18 -0.41 4.03 11.42
N TYR A 19 -0.58 2.73 11.19
CA TYR A 19 -1.91 2.19 10.94
C TYR A 19 -2.03 0.71 11.30
N TRP A 20 -3.26 0.21 11.33
CA TRP A 20 -3.60 -1.18 11.46
C TRP A 20 -4.12 -1.75 10.15
N SER A 21 -3.73 -2.98 9.82
CA SER A 21 -4.19 -3.71 8.63
C SER A 21 -4.86 -5.04 9.00
N VAL A 22 -5.88 -5.39 8.26
CA VAL A 22 -6.58 -6.68 8.33
C VAL A 22 -5.72 -7.85 7.81
N TYR A 23 -4.52 -7.61 7.35
CA TYR A 23 -3.65 -8.58 6.66
C TYR A 23 -3.49 -9.91 7.41
N GLU A 24 -3.17 -9.89 8.69
CA GLU A 24 -2.94 -11.14 9.46
C GLU A 24 -4.18 -12.02 9.46
N TYR A 25 -5.35 -11.43 9.72
CA TYR A 25 -6.60 -12.19 9.71
C TYR A 25 -6.81 -12.91 8.37
N ALA A 26 -6.69 -12.17 7.29
CA ALA A 26 -6.92 -12.69 5.94
C ALA A 26 -5.89 -13.75 5.56
N TRP A 27 -4.60 -13.52 5.85
CA TRP A 27 -3.53 -14.45 5.56
C TRP A 27 -3.68 -15.76 6.33
N VAL A 28 -3.95 -15.69 7.62
CA VAL A 28 -4.15 -16.90 8.48
C VAL A 28 -5.36 -17.69 8.01
N ALA A 29 -6.46 -17.02 7.68
CA ALA A 29 -7.67 -17.67 7.18
C ALA A 29 -7.40 -18.37 5.84
N GLU A 30 -6.67 -17.73 4.92
CA GLU A 30 -6.30 -18.33 3.63
C GLU A 30 -5.44 -19.59 3.83
N GLN A 31 -4.43 -19.55 4.69
CA GLN A 31 -3.57 -20.69 4.98
C GLN A 31 -4.35 -21.85 5.61
N ALA A 32 -5.38 -21.56 6.38
CA ALA A 32 -6.26 -22.56 6.99
C ALA A 32 -7.36 -23.06 6.04
N GLY A 33 -7.47 -22.53 4.83
CA GLY A 33 -8.58 -22.83 3.91
C GLY A 33 -9.93 -22.32 4.40
N SER A 34 -9.93 -21.34 5.30
CA SER A 34 -11.12 -20.72 5.87
C SER A 34 -11.58 -19.51 5.07
N ASN A 35 -12.78 -18.98 5.40
CA ASN A 35 -13.27 -17.76 4.81
C ASN A 35 -12.36 -16.57 5.18
N THR A 36 -11.80 -15.90 4.17
CA THR A 36 -10.90 -14.73 4.35
C THR A 36 -11.66 -13.45 4.69
N ASN A 37 -12.99 -13.41 4.52
CA ASN A 37 -13.80 -12.25 4.83
C ASN A 37 -14.00 -12.13 6.34
N MET A 38 -13.51 -11.04 6.92
CA MET A 38 -13.66 -10.77 8.34
C MET A 38 -15.13 -10.44 8.65
N PRO A 39 -15.75 -11.15 9.61
CA PRO A 39 -17.11 -10.80 10.07
C PRO A 39 -17.18 -9.38 10.64
N GLU A 40 -18.34 -8.76 10.53
CA GLU A 40 -18.55 -7.39 11.02
C GLU A 40 -18.22 -7.26 12.53
N VAL A 41 -18.63 -8.24 13.34
CA VAL A 41 -18.32 -8.27 14.78
C VAL A 41 -16.81 -8.28 15.06
N THR A 42 -16.04 -8.92 14.20
CA THR A 42 -14.58 -8.95 14.31
C THR A 42 -13.94 -7.63 13.86
N TRP A 43 -14.50 -6.99 12.83
CA TRP A 43 -14.16 -5.63 12.47
C TRP A 43 -14.35 -4.68 13.63
N ASP A 44 -15.52 -4.71 14.26
CA ASP A 44 -15.85 -3.86 15.41
C ASP A 44 -14.86 -4.08 16.56
N ALA A 45 -14.55 -5.33 16.88
CA ALA A 45 -13.59 -5.65 17.94
C ALA A 45 -12.19 -5.11 17.66
N ASN A 46 -11.70 -5.24 16.43
CA ASN A 46 -10.38 -4.70 16.03
C ASN A 46 -10.39 -3.17 16.00
N ILE A 47 -11.44 -2.54 15.49
CA ILE A 47 -11.56 -1.08 15.46
C ILE A 47 -11.56 -0.53 16.89
N ASP A 48 -12.31 -1.13 17.80
CA ASP A 48 -12.34 -0.73 19.22
C ASP A 48 -10.95 -0.87 19.85
N TRP A 49 -10.29 -2.00 19.63
CA TRP A 49 -8.95 -2.26 20.16
C TRP A 49 -7.91 -1.25 19.64
N VAL A 50 -7.92 -0.95 18.36
CA VAL A 50 -7.03 0.05 17.75
C VAL A 50 -7.31 1.44 18.32
N SER A 51 -8.57 1.83 18.42
CA SER A 51 -8.98 3.12 18.98
C SER A 51 -8.52 3.30 20.43
N GLU A 52 -8.63 2.25 21.24
CA GLU A 52 -8.28 2.29 22.65
C GLU A 52 -6.78 2.23 22.90
N ASN A 53 -6.03 1.42 22.14
CA ASN A 53 -4.65 1.05 22.44
C ASN A 53 -3.60 1.67 21.50
N LEU A 54 -3.97 2.00 20.27
CA LEU A 54 -3.04 2.48 19.25
C LEU A 54 -3.28 3.93 18.84
N LEU A 55 -4.53 4.35 18.70
CA LEU A 55 -4.85 5.74 18.32
C LEU A 55 -4.22 6.79 19.25
N PRO A 56 -4.20 6.62 20.58
CA PRO A 56 -3.53 7.59 21.47
C PRO A 56 -2.04 7.77 21.19
N TYR A 57 -1.42 6.83 20.49
CA TYR A 57 0.00 6.84 20.13
C TYR A 57 0.27 7.22 18.68
N GLY A 58 -0.77 7.66 17.94
CA GLY A 58 -0.62 8.16 16.58
C GLY A 58 -1.00 7.19 15.47
N TYR A 59 -1.45 5.98 15.79
CA TYR A 59 -1.97 5.03 14.81
C TYR A 59 -3.41 5.41 14.45
N GLY A 60 -3.55 6.20 13.40
CA GLY A 60 -4.81 6.90 13.10
C GLY A 60 -5.68 6.25 12.03
N MET A 61 -5.33 5.07 11.52
CA MET A 61 -6.00 4.50 10.36
C MET A 61 -6.16 2.99 10.47
N ILE A 62 -7.27 2.51 9.92
CA ILE A 62 -7.54 1.10 9.61
C ILE A 62 -7.42 0.94 8.10
N CYS A 63 -6.76 -0.12 7.61
CA CYS A 63 -6.63 -0.37 6.18
C CYS A 63 -7.15 -1.76 5.80
N THR A 64 -7.86 -1.85 4.69
CA THR A 64 -8.26 -3.13 4.07
C THR A 64 -7.08 -3.79 3.36
N ASP A 65 -7.22 -5.05 2.92
CA ASP A 65 -6.16 -5.76 2.21
C ASP A 65 -6.71 -6.75 1.16
N GLY A 66 -5.85 -7.23 0.26
CA GLY A 66 -6.22 -7.97 -0.93
C GLY A 66 -6.61 -9.44 -0.74
N PHE A 67 -6.26 -10.06 0.38
CA PHE A 67 -6.66 -11.46 0.65
C PHE A 67 -8.17 -11.63 0.83
N MET A 68 -8.84 -10.59 1.25
CA MET A 68 -10.30 -10.60 1.31
C MET A 68 -10.87 -10.52 -0.09
N SER A 69 -11.97 -11.21 -0.34
CA SER A 69 -12.57 -11.26 -1.66
C SER A 69 -13.00 -9.88 -2.12
N MET A 70 -12.25 -9.34 -3.05
CA MET A 70 -12.61 -8.12 -3.79
C MET A 70 -13.55 -8.42 -4.96
N THR A 71 -13.60 -9.68 -5.40
CA THR A 71 -14.20 -10.10 -6.67
C THR A 71 -15.59 -10.69 -6.54
N ASN A 72 -16.06 -11.00 -5.35
CA ASN A 72 -17.39 -11.57 -5.14
C ASN A 72 -18.43 -10.46 -4.93
N ASP A 73 -18.84 -9.86 -6.04
CA ASP A 73 -19.84 -8.80 -6.09
C ASP A 73 -19.57 -7.66 -5.08
N PRO A 74 -18.55 -6.84 -5.34
CA PRO A 74 -18.19 -5.78 -4.42
C PRO A 74 -19.23 -4.66 -4.35
N GLY A 75 -20.31 -4.74 -5.15
CA GLY A 75 -21.16 -3.59 -5.40
C GLY A 75 -20.36 -2.49 -6.13
N ILE A 76 -21.00 -1.82 -7.07
CA ILE A 76 -20.35 -0.84 -7.93
C ILE A 76 -21.16 0.45 -7.94
N ASP A 77 -20.49 1.59 -7.82
CA ASP A 77 -21.11 2.88 -7.99
C ASP A 77 -21.32 3.20 -9.50
N PRO A 78 -22.12 4.22 -9.84
CA PRO A 78 -22.33 4.58 -11.24
C PRO A 78 -21.06 4.93 -12.03
N GLY A 79 -19.97 5.30 -11.35
CA GLY A 79 -18.68 5.59 -11.97
C GLY A 79 -17.80 4.37 -12.22
N GLY A 80 -18.19 3.21 -11.71
CA GLY A 80 -17.47 1.96 -11.89
C GLY A 80 -16.54 1.56 -10.73
N TYR A 81 -16.62 2.23 -9.58
CA TYR A 81 -15.75 1.99 -8.42
C TYR A 81 -16.44 1.16 -7.35
N MET A 82 -15.67 0.40 -6.58
CA MET A 82 -16.21 -0.47 -5.53
C MET A 82 -16.99 0.29 -4.46
N THR A 83 -18.15 -0.22 -4.08
CA THR A 83 -18.92 0.28 -2.93
C THR A 83 -18.79 -0.61 -1.70
N HIS A 84 -18.35 -1.86 -1.87
CA HIS A 84 -18.24 -2.85 -0.80
C HIS A 84 -16.86 -3.48 -0.80
N TYR A 85 -16.42 -3.92 0.35
CA TYR A 85 -15.22 -4.70 0.57
C TYR A 85 -15.55 -5.88 1.48
N ALA A 86 -15.35 -7.11 0.98
CA ALA A 86 -15.63 -8.32 1.76
C ALA A 86 -17.04 -8.36 2.37
N GLY A 87 -18.04 -7.90 1.64
CA GLY A 87 -19.43 -7.86 2.07
C GLY A 87 -19.81 -6.67 2.95
N ILE A 88 -18.84 -5.82 3.33
CA ILE A 88 -19.11 -4.59 4.11
C ILE A 88 -19.13 -3.39 3.16
N LYS A 89 -20.16 -2.56 3.31
CA LYS A 89 -20.24 -1.30 2.59
C LYS A 89 -19.14 -0.35 3.07
N LEU A 90 -18.34 0.17 2.12
CA LEU A 90 -17.19 1.03 2.45
C LEU A 90 -17.60 2.28 3.25
N THR A 91 -18.73 2.89 2.92
CA THR A 91 -19.24 4.05 3.67
C THR A 91 -19.63 3.70 5.10
N ASP A 92 -20.11 2.48 5.35
CA ASP A 92 -20.40 2.01 6.71
C ASP A 92 -19.09 1.76 7.47
N LEU A 93 -18.08 1.18 6.83
CA LEU A 93 -16.77 0.97 7.44
C LEU A 93 -16.08 2.30 7.76
N VAL A 94 -16.15 3.28 6.86
CA VAL A 94 -15.68 4.66 7.11
C VAL A 94 -16.39 5.25 8.34
N ALA A 95 -17.70 5.10 8.44
CA ALA A 95 -18.48 5.62 9.58
C ALA A 95 -18.09 4.95 10.90
N LYS A 96 -17.88 3.62 10.90
CA LYS A 96 -17.39 2.87 12.08
C LYS A 96 -16.04 3.38 12.55
N CYS A 97 -15.10 3.56 11.63
CA CYS A 97 -13.78 4.11 11.92
C CYS A 97 -13.87 5.53 12.47
N LYS A 98 -14.63 6.41 11.81
CA LYS A 98 -14.81 7.81 12.20
C LYS A 98 -15.41 7.94 13.60
N ALA A 99 -16.39 7.10 13.95
CA ALA A 99 -17.01 7.09 15.28
C ALA A 99 -16.00 6.78 16.39
N LYS A 100 -14.89 6.15 16.08
CA LYS A 100 -13.79 5.81 16.99
C LYS A 100 -12.54 6.69 16.81
N GLY A 101 -12.64 7.77 16.05
CA GLY A 101 -11.54 8.70 15.81
C GLY A 101 -10.52 8.24 14.76
N LEU A 102 -10.85 7.20 14.00
CA LEU A 102 -9.97 6.58 13.01
C LEU A 102 -10.39 6.95 11.58
N LYS A 103 -9.43 6.86 10.66
CA LYS A 103 -9.66 6.94 9.21
C LYS A 103 -9.67 5.55 8.61
N LEU A 104 -10.23 5.42 7.39
CA LEU A 104 -10.14 4.20 6.60
C LEU A 104 -9.18 4.41 5.44
N GLY A 105 -8.21 3.50 5.30
CA GLY A 105 -7.45 3.28 4.07
C GLY A 105 -8.02 2.08 3.32
N VAL A 106 -7.86 2.06 2.00
CA VAL A 106 -8.42 1.00 1.16
C VAL A 106 -7.36 0.39 0.26
N TYR A 107 -7.38 -0.94 0.18
CA TYR A 107 -6.66 -1.72 -0.80
C TYR A 107 -7.48 -1.77 -2.09
N ASP A 108 -7.04 -1.05 -3.09
CA ASP A 108 -7.60 -1.03 -4.45
C ASP A 108 -6.57 -0.42 -5.39
N ASN A 109 -6.80 -0.53 -6.69
CA ASN A 109 -5.89 0.00 -7.70
C ASN A 109 -6.70 0.70 -8.79
N PRO A 110 -6.41 1.98 -9.10
CA PRO A 110 -7.15 2.73 -10.12
C PRO A 110 -7.00 2.16 -11.53
N LEU A 111 -6.03 1.25 -11.73
CA LEU A 111 -5.84 0.56 -13.01
C LEU A 111 -6.71 -0.69 -13.15
N TRP A 112 -7.37 -1.13 -12.08
CA TRP A 112 -8.26 -2.30 -12.09
C TRP A 112 -9.67 -1.92 -12.48
N VAL A 113 -10.36 -2.83 -13.17
CA VAL A 113 -11.75 -2.70 -13.56
C VAL A 113 -12.60 -3.65 -12.73
N HIS A 114 -13.57 -3.11 -12.00
CA HIS A 114 -14.53 -3.87 -11.19
C HIS A 114 -15.95 -3.84 -11.78
N CYS A 115 -16.20 -3.01 -12.78
CA CYS A 115 -17.50 -2.75 -13.33
C CYS A 115 -17.72 -3.42 -14.69
N SER A 116 -18.95 -3.32 -15.19
CA SER A 116 -19.30 -3.71 -16.54
C SER A 116 -18.57 -2.85 -17.58
N TYR A 117 -18.23 -3.44 -18.73
CA TYR A 117 -17.54 -2.74 -19.82
C TYR A 117 -18.41 -1.67 -20.50
N GLU A 118 -19.72 -1.73 -20.34
CA GLU A 118 -20.64 -0.71 -20.85
C GLU A 118 -20.70 0.55 -19.96
N THR A 119 -20.11 0.50 -18.77
CA THR A 119 -20.05 1.66 -17.86
C THR A 119 -19.39 2.84 -18.56
N VAL A 120 -20.05 3.98 -18.57
CA VAL A 120 -19.51 5.22 -19.14
C VAL A 120 -18.60 5.88 -18.12
N VAL A 121 -17.38 6.23 -18.56
CA VAL A 121 -16.41 6.93 -17.73
C VAL A 121 -16.93 8.35 -17.44
N LYS A 122 -17.03 8.71 -16.16
CA LYS A 122 -17.45 10.06 -15.74
C LYS A 122 -16.50 11.12 -16.28
N GLY A 123 -17.05 12.25 -16.71
CA GLY A 123 -16.28 13.34 -17.30
C GLY A 123 -15.96 13.13 -18.79
N THR A 124 -16.51 12.10 -19.41
CA THR A 124 -16.38 11.82 -20.84
C THR A 124 -17.74 11.77 -21.54
N GLU A 125 -17.74 11.98 -22.86
CA GLU A 125 -18.93 11.84 -23.71
C GLU A 125 -18.98 10.43 -24.30
N GLY A 126 -19.55 9.48 -23.54
CA GLY A 126 -19.85 8.13 -24.01
C GLY A 126 -18.65 7.19 -24.11
N ILE A 127 -17.48 7.54 -23.55
CA ILE A 127 -16.35 6.61 -23.50
C ILE A 127 -16.66 5.51 -22.47
N THR A 128 -16.64 4.25 -22.92
CA THR A 128 -16.89 3.12 -22.04
C THR A 128 -15.63 2.62 -21.36
N VAL A 129 -15.77 2.04 -20.17
CA VAL A 129 -14.65 1.38 -19.47
C VAL A 129 -14.08 0.24 -20.31
N GLY A 130 -14.92 -0.49 -21.06
CA GLY A 130 -14.46 -1.55 -21.97
C GLY A 130 -13.44 -1.07 -23.01
N SER A 131 -13.58 0.17 -23.50
CA SER A 131 -12.61 0.73 -24.44
C SER A 131 -11.23 1.02 -23.82
N LEU A 132 -11.15 1.10 -22.50
CA LEU A 132 -9.89 1.31 -21.78
C LEU A 132 -9.06 0.05 -21.62
N VAL A 133 -9.69 -1.13 -21.69
CA VAL A 133 -9.01 -2.41 -21.49
C VAL A 133 -8.57 -3.05 -22.81
N TYR A 134 -8.94 -2.46 -23.93
CA TYR A 134 -8.59 -2.94 -25.27
C TYR A 134 -7.10 -2.73 -25.56
N ASN A 135 -6.43 -3.78 -26.00
CA ASN A 135 -5.04 -3.69 -26.46
C ASN A 135 -5.00 -3.60 -27.98
N SER A 136 -4.86 -2.39 -28.51
CA SER A 136 -4.81 -2.13 -29.94
C SER A 136 -3.65 -2.82 -30.67
N ALA A 137 -2.52 -3.06 -29.99
CA ALA A 137 -1.37 -3.73 -30.57
C ALA A 137 -1.60 -5.23 -30.81
N LYS A 138 -2.52 -5.82 -30.05
CA LYS A 138 -2.91 -7.24 -30.17
C LYS A 138 -4.29 -7.44 -30.78
N ASP A 139 -4.96 -6.35 -31.11
CA ASP A 139 -6.36 -6.35 -31.56
C ASP A 139 -7.26 -7.20 -30.63
N ASP A 140 -7.05 -7.04 -29.33
CA ASP A 140 -7.64 -7.86 -28.30
C ASP A 140 -8.05 -7.04 -27.08
N VAL A 141 -9.05 -7.51 -26.35
CA VAL A 141 -9.44 -6.97 -25.04
C VAL A 141 -8.69 -7.76 -23.97
N LEU A 142 -7.92 -7.04 -23.18
CA LEU A 142 -7.19 -7.63 -22.05
C LEU A 142 -8.07 -7.64 -20.81
N TYR A 143 -8.47 -8.82 -20.40
CA TYR A 143 -9.29 -9.04 -19.20
C TYR A 143 -8.80 -10.27 -18.44
N PRO A 144 -9.29 -10.51 -17.22
CA PRO A 144 -8.94 -11.70 -16.47
C PRO A 144 -9.28 -12.97 -17.25
N ASP A 145 -8.27 -13.70 -17.62
CA ASP A 145 -8.36 -15.01 -18.20
C ASP A 145 -7.19 -15.86 -17.70
N LYS A 146 -7.25 -17.16 -17.91
CA LYS A 146 -6.12 -18.08 -17.69
C LYS A 146 -5.36 -17.84 -16.37
N GLY A 147 -6.08 -17.55 -15.29
CA GLY A 147 -5.52 -17.38 -13.95
C GLY A 147 -5.18 -15.95 -13.54
N ASP A 148 -5.39 -14.97 -14.41
CA ASP A 148 -5.32 -13.57 -13.99
C ASP A 148 -6.63 -13.16 -13.30
N VAL A 149 -6.49 -12.58 -12.11
CA VAL A 149 -7.62 -12.12 -11.30
C VAL A 149 -7.97 -10.65 -11.55
N PHE A 150 -7.14 -9.93 -12.30
CA PHE A 150 -7.32 -8.50 -12.54
C PHE A 150 -7.56 -8.19 -14.00
N THR A 151 -8.50 -7.27 -14.24
CA THR A 151 -8.66 -6.59 -15.53
C THR A 151 -8.03 -5.22 -15.40
N TRP A 152 -7.11 -4.88 -16.29
CA TRP A 152 -6.34 -3.66 -16.26
C TRP A 152 -6.74 -2.69 -17.37
N ILE A 153 -6.84 -1.40 -17.05
CA ILE A 153 -6.96 -0.36 -18.07
C ILE A 153 -5.60 -0.04 -18.67
N VAL A 154 -5.61 0.51 -19.90
CA VAL A 154 -4.40 1.01 -20.59
C VAL A 154 -4.36 2.53 -20.47
N PRO A 155 -3.39 3.12 -19.76
CA PRO A 155 -3.38 4.56 -19.45
C PRO A 155 -3.37 5.49 -20.66
N SER A 156 -2.78 5.07 -21.79
CA SER A 156 -2.75 5.88 -23.01
C SER A 156 -4.07 5.92 -23.78
N HIS A 157 -5.04 5.10 -23.42
CA HIS A 157 -6.35 5.12 -24.08
C HIS A 157 -7.15 6.33 -23.67
N LYS A 158 -7.88 6.90 -24.65
CA LYS A 158 -8.76 8.05 -24.42
C LYS A 158 -9.80 7.73 -23.35
N GLY A 159 -9.85 8.53 -22.29
CA GLY A 159 -10.74 8.33 -21.14
C GLY A 159 -10.07 7.66 -19.94
N ALA A 160 -8.88 7.09 -20.09
CA ALA A 160 -8.17 6.45 -18.98
C ALA A 160 -7.77 7.43 -17.89
N LYS A 161 -7.29 8.62 -18.27
CA LYS A 161 -6.96 9.69 -17.31
C LYS A 161 -8.17 10.08 -16.46
N GLU A 162 -9.33 10.24 -17.09
CA GLU A 162 -10.59 10.59 -16.42
C GLU A 162 -11.06 9.46 -15.50
N PHE A 163 -10.87 8.20 -15.89
CA PHE A 163 -11.19 7.06 -15.04
C PHE A 163 -10.33 7.01 -13.78
N ILE A 164 -9.03 7.27 -13.91
CA ILE A 164 -8.10 7.36 -12.78
C ILE A 164 -8.43 8.56 -11.88
N ASP A 165 -8.71 9.72 -12.47
CA ASP A 165 -9.13 10.92 -11.73
C ASP A 165 -10.41 10.64 -10.92
N GLY A 166 -11.40 10.04 -11.56
CA GLY A 166 -12.67 9.68 -10.93
C GLY A 166 -12.52 8.69 -9.78
N PHE A 167 -11.55 7.77 -9.85
CA PHE A 167 -11.24 6.84 -8.76
C PHE A 167 -10.85 7.57 -7.47
N PHE A 168 -9.90 8.48 -7.54
CA PHE A 168 -9.45 9.24 -6.38
C PHE A 168 -10.51 10.23 -5.88
N LYS A 169 -11.25 10.86 -6.80
CA LYS A 169 -12.40 11.70 -6.45
C LYS A 169 -13.46 10.93 -5.67
N TYR A 170 -13.79 9.73 -6.13
CA TYR A 170 -14.76 8.85 -5.47
C TYR A 170 -14.32 8.48 -4.06
N TYR A 171 -13.10 7.97 -3.91
CA TYR A 171 -12.60 7.57 -2.59
C TYR A 171 -12.51 8.74 -1.62
N LYS A 172 -12.03 9.88 -2.07
CA LYS A 172 -12.01 11.10 -1.23
C LYS A 172 -13.41 11.49 -0.78
N LYS A 173 -14.39 11.44 -1.67
CA LYS A 173 -15.78 11.77 -1.38
C LYS A 173 -16.38 10.88 -0.29
N ILE A 174 -16.07 9.60 -0.26
CA ILE A 174 -16.57 8.68 0.77
C ILE A 174 -15.74 8.70 2.06
N GLY A 175 -14.66 9.49 2.13
CA GLY A 175 -13.86 9.69 3.33
C GLY A 175 -12.57 8.87 3.39
N VAL A 176 -12.10 8.34 2.25
CA VAL A 176 -10.84 7.58 2.15
C VAL A 176 -9.74 8.49 1.63
N GLU A 177 -8.63 8.54 2.37
CA GLU A 177 -7.47 9.39 2.06
C GLU A 177 -6.16 8.60 1.88
N PHE A 178 -6.24 7.28 1.82
CA PHE A 178 -5.11 6.38 1.64
C PHE A 178 -5.51 5.20 0.75
N ILE A 179 -4.75 4.97 -0.31
CA ILE A 179 -4.96 3.83 -1.23
C ILE A 179 -3.68 3.01 -1.32
N ARG A 180 -3.80 1.72 -1.01
CA ARG A 180 -2.76 0.71 -1.17
C ARG A 180 -2.96 -0.01 -2.50
N MET A 181 -2.08 0.26 -3.48
CA MET A 181 -2.19 -0.23 -4.87
C MET A 181 -1.21 -1.37 -5.09
N ASP A 182 -1.73 -2.57 -5.30
CA ASP A 182 -0.92 -3.77 -5.41
C ASP A 182 -0.72 -4.24 -6.85
N PHE A 183 0.19 -5.20 -7.02
CA PHE A 183 0.52 -5.90 -8.27
C PHE A 183 1.05 -5.02 -9.40
N LEU A 184 1.62 -3.88 -9.10
CA LEU A 184 2.10 -2.93 -10.13
C LEU A 184 3.14 -3.54 -11.08
N CYS A 185 3.95 -4.48 -10.61
CA CYS A 185 4.94 -5.15 -11.47
C CYS A 185 4.31 -5.95 -12.61
N LEU A 186 3.10 -6.49 -12.42
CA LEU A 186 2.39 -7.25 -13.46
C LEU A 186 1.94 -6.37 -14.62
N PHE A 187 1.71 -5.10 -14.38
CA PHE A 187 1.28 -4.15 -15.39
C PHE A 187 2.37 -3.91 -16.45
N GLU A 188 3.59 -3.63 -16.01
CA GLU A 188 4.70 -3.25 -16.89
C GLU A 188 5.30 -4.43 -17.65
N THR A 189 5.59 -5.54 -16.97
CA THR A 189 6.38 -6.63 -17.54
C THR A 189 5.50 -7.77 -18.04
N ALA A 190 6.04 -8.53 -19.01
CA ALA A 190 5.45 -9.79 -19.46
C ALA A 190 5.72 -10.94 -18.46
N ASP A 191 6.73 -10.79 -17.61
CA ASP A 191 7.05 -11.76 -16.58
C ASP A 191 6.00 -11.72 -15.47
N GLY A 192 5.55 -12.88 -15.05
CA GLY A 192 4.57 -13.00 -13.98
C GLY A 192 5.19 -12.85 -12.59
N ALA A 193 4.35 -12.70 -11.60
CA ALA A 193 4.71 -12.72 -10.20
C ALA A 193 3.61 -13.37 -9.36
N GLY A 194 3.98 -14.10 -8.31
CA GLY A 194 3.01 -14.75 -7.44
C GLY A 194 2.08 -15.74 -8.15
N GLY A 195 2.55 -16.39 -9.23
CA GLY A 195 1.75 -17.31 -10.03
C GLY A 195 0.80 -16.64 -11.02
N MET A 196 0.81 -15.31 -11.13
CA MET A 196 -0.03 -14.55 -12.07
C MET A 196 0.78 -14.08 -13.29
N PRO A 197 0.17 -14.05 -14.49
CA PRO A 197 0.85 -13.57 -15.69
C PRO A 197 1.04 -12.06 -15.69
N GLY A 198 2.16 -11.60 -16.24
CA GLY A 198 2.40 -10.19 -16.52
C GLY A 198 1.64 -9.72 -17.75
N ARG A 199 1.28 -8.45 -17.81
CA ARG A 199 0.57 -7.83 -18.93
C ARG A 199 1.49 -7.34 -20.04
N GLY A 200 2.70 -6.93 -19.71
CA GLY A 200 3.69 -6.50 -20.69
C GLY A 200 3.32 -5.20 -21.40
N TYR A 201 2.63 -4.29 -20.75
CA TYR A 201 2.29 -2.97 -21.33
C TYR A 201 3.52 -2.09 -21.55
N GLY A 202 4.59 -2.33 -20.81
CA GLY A 202 5.87 -1.65 -21.00
C GLY A 202 6.05 -0.41 -20.14
N ARG A 203 7.27 0.13 -20.23
CA ARG A 203 7.76 1.22 -19.38
C ARG A 203 7.01 2.52 -19.59
N GLU A 204 6.66 2.87 -20.83
CA GLU A 204 5.94 4.11 -21.14
C GLU A 204 4.53 4.12 -20.53
N GLU A 205 3.81 3.01 -20.63
CA GLU A 205 2.49 2.89 -20.02
C GLU A 205 2.56 2.88 -18.48
N TYR A 206 3.57 2.25 -17.92
CA TYR A 206 3.81 2.26 -16.47
C TYR A 206 4.11 3.67 -15.96
N GLU A 207 4.96 4.43 -16.67
CA GLU A 207 5.22 5.83 -16.34
C GLU A 207 3.95 6.68 -16.42
N LEU A 208 3.19 6.53 -17.49
CA LEU A 208 1.93 7.27 -17.68
C LEU A 208 0.90 6.94 -16.59
N ALA A 209 0.80 5.66 -16.21
CA ALA A 209 -0.05 5.24 -15.11
C ALA A 209 0.34 5.94 -13.80
N LEU A 210 1.61 5.89 -13.42
CA LEU A 210 2.09 6.53 -12.18
C LEU A 210 1.92 8.05 -12.21
N LYS A 211 2.12 8.67 -13.38
CA LYS A 211 1.90 10.10 -13.56
C LYS A 211 0.44 10.47 -13.32
N TYR A 212 -0.51 9.81 -13.96
CA TYR A 212 -1.94 10.08 -13.79
C TYR A 212 -2.41 9.79 -12.36
N ILE A 213 -1.90 8.74 -11.74
CA ILE A 213 -2.16 8.40 -10.34
C ILE A 213 -1.67 9.53 -9.44
N SER A 214 -0.43 9.99 -9.63
CA SER A 214 0.16 11.06 -8.82
C SER A 214 -0.59 12.38 -8.96
N GLU A 215 -0.95 12.76 -10.19
CA GLU A 215 -1.72 13.98 -10.45
C GLU A 215 -3.09 13.93 -9.75
N ALA A 216 -3.83 12.85 -9.90
CA ALA A 216 -5.14 12.69 -9.28
C ALA A 216 -5.06 12.59 -7.76
N ALA A 217 -4.15 11.77 -7.24
CA ALA A 217 -3.96 11.61 -5.81
C ALA A 217 -3.57 12.93 -5.12
N THR A 218 -2.70 13.72 -5.74
CA THR A 218 -2.32 15.05 -5.25
C THR A 218 -3.52 16.00 -5.30
N LYS A 219 -4.24 16.01 -6.40
CA LYS A 219 -5.44 16.83 -6.58
C LYS A 219 -6.47 16.60 -5.48
N TYR A 220 -6.73 15.35 -5.13
CA TYR A 220 -7.73 15.01 -4.11
C TYR A 220 -7.14 14.77 -2.73
N GLN A 221 -5.83 14.96 -2.54
CA GLN A 221 -5.13 14.76 -1.27
C GLN A 221 -5.33 13.35 -0.71
N VAL A 222 -5.04 12.36 -1.54
CA VAL A 222 -5.03 10.93 -1.19
C VAL A 222 -3.59 10.43 -1.18
N PHE A 223 -3.17 9.85 -0.08
CA PHE A 223 -1.84 9.25 0.06
C PHE A 223 -1.81 7.90 -0.67
N THR A 224 -0.76 7.67 -1.47
CA THR A 224 -0.62 6.44 -2.26
C THR A 224 0.48 5.54 -1.72
N SER A 225 0.18 4.26 -1.58
CA SER A 225 1.13 3.20 -1.27
C SER A 225 1.32 2.31 -2.50
N LEU A 226 2.50 2.33 -3.09
CA LEU A 226 2.84 1.53 -4.26
C LEU A 226 3.34 0.17 -3.80
N VAL A 227 2.61 -0.89 -4.16
CA VAL A 227 2.90 -2.26 -3.73
C VAL A 227 3.27 -3.12 -4.93
N MET A 228 4.25 -4.00 -4.77
CA MET A 228 4.88 -4.76 -5.84
C MET A 228 5.37 -3.88 -7.01
N PRO A 229 6.02 -2.74 -6.76
CA PRO A 229 6.57 -1.90 -7.82
C PRO A 229 7.84 -2.54 -8.39
N ASN A 230 8.20 -2.23 -9.62
CA ASN A 230 9.40 -2.78 -10.24
C ASN A 230 10.72 -2.13 -9.81
N LEU A 231 10.70 -0.94 -9.26
CA LEU A 231 11.85 -0.17 -8.76
C LEU A 231 13.05 -0.06 -9.74
N LYS A 232 12.79 -0.19 -11.04
CA LYS A 232 13.83 -0.12 -12.09
C LYS A 232 14.52 1.24 -12.11
N ASN A 233 15.77 1.26 -12.56
CA ASN A 233 16.57 2.48 -12.70
C ASN A 233 16.62 3.29 -11.39
N ASP A 234 16.96 2.63 -10.29
CA ASP A 234 17.03 3.24 -8.98
C ASP A 234 15.67 3.85 -8.53
N ALA A 235 14.61 3.14 -8.81
CA ALA A 235 13.22 3.56 -8.50
C ALA A 235 12.87 4.95 -9.10
N GLU A 236 13.35 5.26 -10.28
CA GLU A 236 13.23 6.61 -10.88
C GLU A 236 11.79 7.10 -10.95
N LEU A 237 10.86 6.23 -11.32
CA LEU A 237 9.45 6.61 -11.47
C LEU A 237 8.75 6.66 -10.11
N GLU A 238 9.04 5.73 -9.24
CA GLU A 238 8.45 5.66 -7.89
C GLU A 238 8.94 6.82 -7.01
N LYS A 239 10.20 7.24 -7.14
CA LYS A 239 10.70 8.47 -6.50
C LYS A 239 9.98 9.72 -6.99
N LYS A 240 9.64 9.76 -8.28
CA LYS A 240 9.02 10.92 -8.91
C LYS A 240 7.53 11.02 -8.61
N TYR A 241 6.83 9.89 -8.61
CA TYR A 241 5.37 9.84 -8.59
C TYR A 241 4.76 9.19 -7.34
N GLY A 242 5.54 8.46 -6.54
CA GLY A 242 5.05 7.75 -5.37
C GLY A 242 5.17 8.54 -4.07
N ASN A 243 4.29 8.25 -3.12
CA ASN A 243 4.42 8.72 -1.73
C ASN A 243 5.16 7.69 -0.88
N MET A 244 4.76 6.43 -0.96
CA MET A 244 5.34 5.32 -0.24
C MET A 244 5.49 4.13 -1.18
N ILE A 245 6.60 3.40 -1.07
CA ILE A 245 6.91 2.26 -1.92
C ILE A 245 7.31 1.05 -1.09
N ARG A 246 6.81 -0.11 -1.47
CA ARG A 246 7.18 -1.39 -0.86
C ARG A 246 8.55 -1.83 -1.38
N VAL A 247 9.45 -2.23 -0.48
CA VAL A 247 10.85 -2.56 -0.80
C VAL A 247 11.22 -4.03 -0.60
N ASP A 248 10.34 -4.84 -0.04
CA ASP A 248 10.61 -6.25 0.26
C ASP A 248 9.42 -7.15 -0.06
N ALA A 249 9.64 -8.45 -0.06
CA ALA A 249 8.60 -9.46 -0.24
C ALA A 249 7.55 -9.41 0.88
N ASP A 250 6.42 -10.08 0.66
CA ASP A 250 5.31 -10.08 1.60
C ASP A 250 5.67 -10.67 2.96
N THR A 251 5.05 -10.12 4.00
CA THR A 251 5.26 -10.52 5.39
C THR A 251 4.99 -12.03 5.63
N MET A 252 3.93 -12.57 5.06
CA MET A 252 3.54 -13.97 5.18
C MET A 252 3.56 -14.45 6.65
N LYS A 253 4.44 -15.40 6.97
CA LYS A 253 4.58 -15.94 8.34
C LYS A 253 5.13 -14.91 9.34
N GLY A 254 5.72 -13.82 8.87
CA GLY A 254 6.32 -12.81 9.73
C GLY A 254 7.57 -13.28 10.47
N GLY A 255 7.75 -12.78 11.68
CA GLY A 255 8.83 -13.13 12.56
C GLY A 255 10.21 -12.67 12.09
N TRP A 256 11.23 -13.19 12.74
CA TRP A 256 12.63 -12.85 12.43
C TRP A 256 13.01 -13.20 10.99
N GLN A 257 12.41 -14.25 10.43
CA GLN A 257 12.66 -14.68 9.07
C GLN A 257 12.31 -13.57 8.05
N HIS A 258 11.18 -12.91 8.23
CA HIS A 258 10.79 -11.79 7.35
C HIS A 258 11.55 -10.50 7.71
N PHE A 259 11.87 -10.29 8.98
CA PHE A 259 12.59 -9.09 9.40
C PHE A 259 14.05 -9.09 8.91
N ALA A 260 14.85 -10.06 9.31
CA ALA A 260 16.29 -10.08 9.06
C ALA A 260 16.85 -11.47 8.68
N SER A 261 16.09 -12.54 8.84
CA SER A 261 16.60 -13.91 8.64
C SER A 261 17.88 -14.17 9.45
N ASN A 262 18.91 -14.66 8.76
CA ASN A 262 20.26 -14.83 9.31
C ASN A 262 21.20 -13.69 8.88
N GLY A 263 20.66 -12.52 8.56
CA GLY A 263 21.39 -11.37 8.08
C GLY A 263 20.92 -10.91 6.70
N PRO A 264 21.76 -10.20 5.94
CA PRO A 264 21.44 -9.76 4.60
C PRO A 264 21.10 -10.93 3.69
N THR A 265 20.08 -10.73 2.86
CA THR A 265 19.70 -11.69 1.84
C THR A 265 20.03 -11.13 0.45
N TRP A 266 19.61 -11.80 -0.61
CA TRP A 266 19.80 -11.32 -1.97
C TRP A 266 19.09 -9.96 -2.19
N PHE A 267 19.66 -9.18 -3.10
CA PHE A 267 19.08 -7.89 -3.49
C PHE A 267 19.04 -7.79 -5.02
N ASN A 268 17.87 -7.53 -5.57
CA ASN A 268 17.65 -7.29 -6.99
C ASN A 268 17.03 -5.90 -7.18
N PRO A 269 17.81 -4.88 -7.57
CA PRO A 269 17.34 -3.51 -7.67
C PRO A 269 16.37 -3.25 -8.83
N ASN A 270 16.24 -4.17 -9.79
CA ASN A 270 15.47 -3.95 -11.02
C ASN A 270 14.25 -4.86 -11.17
N GLY A 271 13.82 -5.50 -10.11
CA GLY A 271 12.71 -6.42 -10.17
C GLY A 271 11.83 -6.40 -8.93
N TRP A 272 10.77 -7.18 -8.98
CA TRP A 272 9.94 -7.47 -7.82
C TRP A 272 10.01 -8.97 -7.49
N PRO A 273 10.18 -9.32 -6.20
CA PRO A 273 10.60 -8.43 -5.12
C PRO A 273 12.08 -8.02 -5.26
N SER A 274 12.46 -6.87 -4.70
CA SER A 274 13.88 -6.46 -4.70
C SER A 274 14.69 -7.22 -3.64
N THR A 275 14.05 -7.72 -2.60
CA THR A 275 14.64 -8.54 -1.54
C THR A 275 13.57 -9.32 -0.78
N SER A 276 13.98 -10.31 -0.01
CA SER A 276 13.07 -11.14 0.77
C SER A 276 12.81 -10.63 2.20
N ASN A 277 13.61 -9.72 2.76
CA ASN A 277 13.43 -9.25 4.13
C ASN A 277 13.53 -7.73 4.31
N MET A 278 12.96 -7.25 5.43
CA MET A 278 12.91 -5.83 5.78
C MET A 278 14.30 -5.20 5.92
N PHE A 279 15.20 -5.89 6.60
CA PHE A 279 16.55 -5.41 6.90
C PHE A 279 17.31 -5.08 5.63
N THR A 280 17.37 -6.04 4.69
CA THR A 280 18.01 -5.83 3.40
C THR A 280 17.35 -4.72 2.59
N GLY A 281 16.03 -4.68 2.57
CA GLY A 281 15.27 -3.68 1.81
C GLY A 281 15.50 -2.26 2.31
N LEU A 282 15.41 -2.04 3.62
CA LEU A 282 15.59 -0.72 4.21
C LEU A 282 17.03 -0.20 4.06
N ILE A 283 18.03 -1.06 4.18
CA ILE A 283 19.43 -0.67 3.97
C ILE A 283 19.70 -0.36 2.51
N SER A 284 19.34 -1.28 1.62
CA SER A 284 19.64 -1.18 0.17
C SER A 284 18.95 0.01 -0.50
N TRP A 285 17.80 0.42 -0.03
CA TRP A 285 17.04 1.56 -0.55
C TRP A 285 17.19 2.84 0.29
N SER A 286 17.98 2.83 1.35
CA SER A 286 18.13 4.00 2.24
C SER A 286 18.58 5.27 1.51
N HIS A 287 19.32 5.14 0.42
CA HIS A 287 19.83 6.27 -0.36
C HIS A 287 18.74 7.09 -1.06
N ILE A 288 17.55 6.50 -1.34
CA ILE A 288 16.44 7.23 -1.95
C ILE A 288 15.49 7.86 -0.92
N ALA A 289 15.57 7.44 0.33
CA ALA A 289 14.74 7.98 1.41
C ALA A 289 15.29 9.32 1.94
N GLY A 290 14.45 10.07 2.62
CA GLY A 290 14.80 11.34 3.24
C GLY A 290 13.56 12.16 3.56
N ARG A 291 13.73 13.23 4.35
CA ARG A 291 12.61 14.14 4.65
C ARG A 291 12.01 14.71 3.35
N GLY A 292 10.69 14.62 3.20
CA GLY A 292 9.97 15.06 2.01
C GLY A 292 10.23 14.22 0.75
N LYS A 293 10.94 13.09 0.87
CA LYS A 293 11.16 12.12 -0.19
C LYS A 293 10.25 10.91 0.00
N VAL A 294 10.32 9.95 -0.94
CA VAL A 294 9.53 8.72 -0.88
C VAL A 294 9.77 7.95 0.42
N VAL A 295 8.68 7.44 1.00
CA VAL A 295 8.71 6.61 2.21
C VAL A 295 8.96 5.15 1.83
N LEU A 296 9.88 4.49 2.50
CA LEU A 296 10.17 3.07 2.31
C LEU A 296 9.25 2.23 3.21
N ASP A 297 8.43 1.39 2.59
CA ASP A 297 7.52 0.47 3.26
C ASP A 297 8.12 -0.94 3.28
N ALA A 298 8.36 -1.46 4.47
CA ALA A 298 8.88 -2.81 4.68
C ALA A 298 7.77 -3.81 5.10
N ASP A 299 6.52 -3.48 4.77
CA ASP A 299 5.34 -4.31 4.98
C ASP A 299 4.86 -4.39 6.44
N PHE A 300 4.02 -5.35 6.74
CA PHE A 300 3.32 -5.47 8.00
C PHE A 300 4.19 -6.00 9.13
N THR A 301 3.87 -5.61 10.35
CA THR A 301 4.48 -6.13 11.57
C THR A 301 3.49 -7.01 12.31
N ARG A 302 3.88 -8.24 12.60
CA ARG A 302 3.15 -9.23 13.37
C ARG A 302 3.98 -9.62 14.58
N LEU A 303 3.95 -8.82 15.66
CA LEU A 303 4.80 -9.05 16.85
C LEU A 303 4.57 -10.40 17.49
N ASN A 304 3.36 -10.96 17.40
CA ASN A 304 3.06 -12.28 17.91
C ASN A 304 3.86 -13.41 17.21
N THR A 305 4.52 -13.12 16.10
CA THR A 305 5.35 -14.06 15.34
C THR A 305 6.84 -14.00 15.69
N PHE A 306 7.24 -13.08 16.55
CA PHE A 306 8.62 -12.95 17.03
C PHE A 306 8.82 -13.68 18.36
N ASP A 307 10.01 -14.25 18.58
CA ASP A 307 10.27 -15.13 19.73
C ASP A 307 10.75 -14.37 20.97
N THR A 308 11.46 -13.27 20.80
CA THR A 308 12.07 -12.54 21.91
C THR A 308 11.71 -11.05 21.94
N GLU A 309 11.80 -10.43 23.11
CA GLU A 309 11.62 -8.98 23.25
C GLU A 309 12.66 -8.19 22.45
N GLY A 310 13.90 -8.67 22.38
CA GLY A 310 14.96 -8.04 21.59
C GLY A 310 14.64 -8.01 20.10
N GLU A 311 14.07 -9.09 19.56
CA GLU A 311 13.59 -9.13 18.17
C GLU A 311 12.46 -8.14 17.94
N LYS A 312 11.48 -8.09 18.83
CA LYS A 312 10.35 -7.17 18.76
C LYS A 312 10.80 -5.69 18.82
N GLN A 313 11.72 -5.40 19.73
CA GLN A 313 12.33 -4.08 19.83
C GLN A 313 13.08 -3.71 18.55
N SER A 314 13.81 -4.64 17.95
CA SER A 314 14.60 -4.43 16.75
C SER A 314 13.74 -4.08 15.53
N VAL A 315 12.65 -4.81 15.30
CA VAL A 315 11.78 -4.54 14.14
C VAL A 315 11.12 -3.16 14.22
N ILE A 316 10.66 -2.76 15.39
CA ILE A 316 10.05 -1.44 15.59
C ILE A 316 11.11 -0.34 15.45
N SER A 317 12.27 -0.52 16.07
CA SER A 317 13.36 0.46 16.01
C SER A 317 13.83 0.70 14.57
N LEU A 318 14.07 -0.34 13.80
CA LEU A 318 14.56 -0.19 12.43
C LEU A 318 13.54 0.54 11.54
N GLN A 319 12.28 0.16 11.61
CA GLN A 319 11.24 0.80 10.79
C GLN A 319 11.13 2.29 11.09
N LEU A 320 11.13 2.69 12.35
CA LEU A 320 11.06 4.09 12.76
C LEU A 320 12.34 4.86 12.48
N MET A 321 13.50 4.26 12.66
CA MET A 321 14.79 4.87 12.30
C MET A 321 14.92 5.09 10.79
N ALA A 322 14.38 4.21 9.99
CA ALA A 322 14.38 4.33 8.53
C ALA A 322 13.32 5.32 8.00
N GLY A 323 12.49 5.90 8.87
CA GLY A 323 11.39 6.77 8.47
C GLY A 323 10.24 6.04 7.79
N GLY A 324 10.14 4.73 8.02
CA GLY A 324 9.09 3.89 7.46
C GLY A 324 7.81 3.88 8.29
N PRO A 325 6.74 3.28 7.74
CA PRO A 325 5.50 3.10 8.48
C PRO A 325 5.67 2.02 9.56
N ILE A 326 4.78 2.05 10.56
CA ILE A 326 4.42 0.88 11.34
C ILE A 326 3.01 0.46 10.93
N ALA A 327 2.93 -0.66 10.24
CA ALA A 327 1.68 -1.26 9.81
C ALA A 327 1.40 -2.48 10.70
N VAL A 328 0.61 -2.26 11.75
CA VAL A 328 0.28 -3.29 12.74
C VAL A 328 -0.67 -4.30 12.13
N ALA A 329 -0.31 -5.57 12.14
CA ALA A 329 -1.18 -6.65 11.70
C ALA A 329 -1.62 -7.58 12.84
N ASP A 330 -1.01 -7.49 14.02
CA ASP A 330 -1.55 -8.13 15.22
C ASP A 330 -2.99 -7.69 15.45
N GLN A 331 -3.84 -8.63 15.86
CA GLN A 331 -5.24 -8.38 16.14
C GLN A 331 -5.48 -8.28 17.64
N TYR A 332 -6.67 -7.78 18.02
CA TYR A 332 -7.08 -7.67 19.42
C TYR A 332 -6.95 -8.99 20.19
N ASN A 333 -7.07 -10.12 19.50
CA ASN A 333 -7.03 -11.48 20.09
C ASN A 333 -5.76 -12.28 19.73
N THR A 334 -4.85 -11.74 18.93
CA THR A 334 -3.57 -12.39 18.59
C THR A 334 -2.37 -11.68 19.20
N ILE A 335 -2.52 -10.43 19.63
CA ILE A 335 -1.46 -9.71 20.32
C ILE A 335 -1.03 -10.46 21.58
N VAL A 336 0.28 -10.63 21.76
CA VAL A 336 0.82 -11.26 22.97
C VAL A 336 0.75 -10.28 24.13
N SER A 337 0.37 -10.77 25.31
CA SER A 337 0.32 -9.96 26.52
C SER A 337 1.65 -9.26 26.77
N GLY A 338 1.60 -7.94 26.95
CA GLY A 338 2.79 -7.08 27.14
C GLY A 338 3.43 -6.55 25.87
N ASP A 339 3.02 -6.99 24.66
CA ASP A 339 3.62 -6.54 23.39
C ASP A 339 3.18 -5.15 22.96
N LEU A 340 2.07 -4.63 23.48
CA LEU A 340 1.62 -3.26 23.19
C LEU A 340 2.71 -2.22 23.51
N LYS A 341 3.56 -2.46 24.50
CA LYS A 341 4.66 -1.55 24.86
C LYS A 341 5.58 -1.23 23.68
N PHE A 342 5.79 -2.19 22.75
CA PHE A 342 6.64 -1.97 21.58
C PHE A 342 5.99 -1.03 20.57
N TYR A 343 4.66 -1.17 20.36
CA TYR A 343 3.89 -0.25 19.52
C TYR A 343 3.64 1.11 20.17
N GLN A 344 3.70 1.20 21.48
CA GLN A 344 3.39 2.39 22.29
C GLN A 344 4.64 3.13 22.78
N ASN A 345 5.82 2.80 22.26
CA ASN A 345 7.07 3.45 22.68
C ASN A 345 7.10 4.90 22.18
N GLU A 346 6.77 5.84 23.07
CA GLU A 346 6.67 7.26 22.73
C GLU A 346 8.00 7.88 22.31
N GLU A 347 9.13 7.42 22.87
CA GLU A 347 10.46 7.89 22.50
C GLU A 347 10.77 7.56 21.03
N LEU A 348 10.50 6.33 20.61
CA LEU A 348 10.67 5.94 19.20
C LEU A 348 9.62 6.57 18.29
N LEU A 349 8.36 6.66 18.72
CA LEU A 349 7.30 7.28 17.96
C LEU A 349 7.49 8.77 17.73
N ALA A 350 8.27 9.45 18.60
CA ALA A 350 8.68 10.83 18.39
C ALA A 350 9.46 11.01 17.07
N LEU A 351 10.19 10.00 16.61
CA LEU A 351 10.86 10.02 15.31
C LEU A 351 9.84 10.17 14.17
N ASN A 352 8.78 9.37 14.18
CA ASN A 352 7.71 9.47 13.18
C ASN A 352 7.02 10.84 13.21
N LYS A 353 6.70 11.33 14.40
CA LYS A 353 6.07 12.64 14.59
C LYS A 353 6.93 13.78 14.06
N ASP A 354 8.23 13.71 14.23
CA ASP A 354 9.22 14.67 13.71
C ASP A 354 9.42 14.59 12.19
N GLY A 355 8.96 13.50 11.54
CA GLY A 355 9.27 13.23 10.15
C GLY A 355 10.72 12.79 9.92
N PHE A 356 11.35 12.26 10.97
CA PHE A 356 12.72 11.78 10.95
C PHE A 356 12.93 10.67 9.93
N VAL A 357 14.03 10.74 9.20
CA VAL A 357 14.49 9.67 8.32
C VAL A 357 15.98 9.49 8.55
N GLY A 358 16.35 8.40 9.20
CA GLY A 358 17.74 8.06 9.48
C GLY A 358 18.43 7.38 8.31
N LYS A 359 19.73 7.23 8.44
CA LYS A 359 20.61 6.53 7.49
C LYS A 359 21.45 5.50 8.25
N PRO A 360 21.73 4.33 7.62
CA PRO A 360 22.75 3.44 8.19
C PRO A 360 24.14 4.05 8.07
N LEU A 361 25.04 3.71 8.98
CA LEU A 361 26.44 4.13 8.87
C LEU A 361 27.15 3.51 7.67
N SER A 362 26.63 2.41 7.14
CA SER A 362 27.04 1.82 5.88
C SER A 362 25.82 1.24 5.18
N ASP A 363 25.69 1.45 3.88
CA ASP A 363 24.69 0.80 3.01
C ASP A 363 25.24 -0.49 2.36
N ASP A 364 26.45 -0.87 2.66
CA ASP A 364 27.03 -2.17 2.29
C ASP A 364 26.38 -3.26 3.15
N LEU A 365 25.67 -4.19 2.52
CA LEU A 365 24.96 -5.29 3.21
C LEU A 365 25.91 -6.20 4.02
N TRP A 366 27.19 -6.23 3.70
CA TRP A 366 28.19 -7.08 4.35
C TRP A 366 29.03 -6.34 5.40
N ASN A 367 28.78 -5.06 5.61
CA ASN A 367 29.45 -4.25 6.62
C ASN A 367 28.56 -4.15 7.88
N ALA A 368 29.09 -4.59 9.03
CA ALA A 368 28.34 -4.59 10.29
C ALA A 368 27.83 -3.19 10.74
N LYS A 369 28.42 -2.12 10.24
CA LYS A 369 27.94 -0.75 10.48
C LYS A 369 26.57 -0.44 9.86
N ASN A 370 26.05 -1.32 9.00
CA ASN A 370 24.70 -1.22 8.47
C ASN A 370 23.60 -1.37 9.55
N GLN A 371 23.97 -1.90 10.72
CA GLN A 371 23.07 -2.06 11.86
C GLN A 371 23.01 -0.81 12.76
N ILE A 372 23.83 0.19 12.49
CA ILE A 372 23.87 1.44 13.26
C ILE A 372 23.27 2.54 12.40
N TRP A 373 22.20 3.15 12.89
CA TRP A 373 21.47 4.19 12.18
C TRP A 373 21.56 5.52 12.92
N TYR A 374 21.61 6.60 12.18
CA TYR A 374 21.73 7.94 12.72
C TYR A 374 20.95 8.96 11.88
N GLY A 375 20.69 10.09 12.46
CA GLY A 375 20.07 11.24 11.83
C GLY A 375 19.84 12.33 12.85
N GLN A 376 19.19 13.39 12.42
CA GLN A 376 18.90 14.53 13.25
C GLN A 376 17.40 14.79 13.30
N MET A 377 16.86 14.92 14.49
CA MET A 377 15.52 15.45 14.72
C MET A 377 15.54 16.96 14.63
N PHE A 378 14.42 17.56 14.29
CA PHE A 378 14.28 19.03 14.28
C PHE A 378 13.87 19.59 15.64
N ASP A 379 13.20 18.76 16.47
CA ASP A 379 12.75 19.11 17.83
C ASP A 379 13.51 18.34 18.92
#